data_417afc6a74cf1942b5e86c64df4bbbb9
#
_entry.id   417afc6a74cf1942b5e86c64df4bbbb9
#
_cell.length_a   1.000
_cell.length_b   1.000
_cell.length_c   1.000
_cell.angle_alpha   90.00
_cell.angle_beta   90.00
_cell.angle_gamma   90.00
#
_symmetry.space_group_name_H-M   'P 1'
#
loop_
_entity.id
_entity.type
_entity.pdbx_description
1 polymer ?
#
loop_
_entity_poly.entity_id
_entity_poly.type
_entity_poly.pdbx_seq_one_letter_code
_entity_poly.pdbx_strand_id
1 'polypeptide(L)'
;MKRTLFTALLLSPLALLHAADAPATEPVTIVAFGDSTTAVRGATKVYASVLQEQLRNVRIINAGVSGNTTEMSRKRFEQDVLKHQPQIVIIQLGINDAAVDVWKTPPVTEPRVSLERYEANLRHFVQTLKSKNTRVVLMTSNPLLWTTKLKEMYGKPPYQPENVDGFNAPLAPYCEAARRVARVEGAELLDMQQAFVEQAKKQGVTVDSLLSDGMHPNDDGHRIEADLLRERILALAKTHGLAITEGPLWKASGEFVKIHPLCTDITHDSPNPTVLGCGLARMKDSAVMTVYSTPTGAYSKPGTTWVAGRVTKDGGKTWSPESVIARHPDCQPAHPSVLTTRDGVIHVFYLGFKKWKWKGVNPTDETKSDMWTTRSSDNGATWSEPQMIFKGYTGASNGAIETRDGHLIVPYSHYVNDPGRLVNQTSVSTDGGKTWSLSNDIDIGGAGDHEGALEPCVIELKDGREWLLIRTSHKVFWESFSTDGGMTWSEAKATTIDATSAPGHLTRLADGRIALVWNRVAGKRTDLHLALSADEGKTWMPSMIVAKGKPGGATYPFVIEIEPGELWIGYHNVPKGWNFPRAHHLRVSVSSFMENVGR
;
A
#
# COMPACT_ATOMS: atom_id res chain seq x y z
N MET A 1 -2.72 -81.35 -21.29
CA MET A 1 -3.89 -80.46 -21.37
C MET A 1 -3.95 -79.62 -20.09
N LYS A 2 -3.44 -78.40 -20.11
CA LYS A 2 -3.57 -77.41 -19.01
C LYS A 2 -4.21 -76.17 -19.62
N ARG A 3 -5.45 -75.87 -19.21
CA ARG A 3 -6.18 -74.65 -19.59
C ARG A 3 -5.74 -73.52 -18.70
N THR A 4 -5.22 -72.45 -19.28
CA THR A 4 -4.88 -71.20 -18.62
C THR A 4 -6.06 -70.22 -18.72
N LEU A 5 -6.66 -69.84 -17.60
CA LEU A 5 -7.69 -68.78 -17.54
C LEU A 5 -7.00 -67.45 -17.62
N PHE A 6 -7.40 -66.62 -18.59
CA PHE A 6 -7.09 -65.18 -18.61
C PHE A 6 -8.21 -64.41 -17.90
N THR A 7 -7.87 -63.75 -16.81
CA THR A 7 -8.77 -62.82 -16.11
C THR A 7 -8.55 -61.44 -16.69
N ALA A 8 -9.52 -60.93 -17.43
CA ALA A 8 -9.50 -59.55 -17.91
C ALA A 8 -9.92 -58.61 -16.80
N LEU A 9 -9.01 -57.71 -16.39
CA LEU A 9 -9.29 -56.58 -15.48
C LEU A 9 -9.95 -55.46 -16.31
N LEU A 10 -11.22 -55.20 -16.08
CA LEU A 10 -11.95 -54.05 -16.61
C LEU A 10 -11.54 -52.80 -15.76
N LEU A 11 -10.72 -51.91 -16.33
CA LEU A 11 -10.47 -50.58 -15.83
C LEU A 11 -11.64 -49.69 -16.24
N SER A 12 -12.49 -49.33 -15.29
CA SER A 12 -13.48 -48.27 -15.45
C SER A 12 -12.79 -46.90 -15.48
N PRO A 13 -13.11 -46.00 -16.41
CA PRO A 13 -12.59 -44.66 -16.35
C PRO A 13 -13.25 -43.89 -15.18
N LEU A 14 -12.44 -43.43 -14.23
CA LEU A 14 -12.86 -42.45 -13.25
C LEU A 14 -13.22 -41.16 -14.00
N ALA A 15 -14.50 -40.86 -14.11
CA ALA A 15 -14.97 -39.56 -14.57
C ALA A 15 -14.57 -38.54 -13.51
N LEU A 16 -13.58 -37.68 -13.83
CA LEU A 16 -13.38 -36.43 -13.10
C LEU A 16 -14.66 -35.60 -13.28
N LEU A 17 -15.49 -35.56 -12.26
CA LEU A 17 -16.48 -34.52 -12.12
C LEU A 17 -15.72 -33.20 -12.00
N HIS A 18 -15.65 -32.44 -13.09
CA HIS A 18 -15.41 -31.00 -13.01
C HIS A 18 -16.56 -30.44 -12.20
N ALA A 19 -16.26 -29.89 -11.01
CA ALA A 19 -17.17 -29.01 -10.31
C ALA A 19 -17.43 -27.84 -11.28
N ALA A 20 -18.63 -27.83 -11.87
CA ALA A 20 -19.08 -26.66 -12.62
C ALA A 20 -18.99 -25.46 -11.67
N ASP A 21 -18.22 -24.45 -12.05
CA ASP A 21 -18.21 -23.17 -11.37
C ASP A 21 -19.67 -22.72 -11.22
N ALA A 22 -20.10 -22.54 -9.98
CA ALA A 22 -21.41 -21.94 -9.72
C ALA A 22 -21.42 -20.59 -10.46
N PRO A 23 -22.49 -20.25 -11.19
CA PRO A 23 -22.55 -18.99 -11.93
C PRO A 23 -22.24 -17.85 -10.97
N ALA A 24 -21.27 -17.00 -11.34
CA ALA A 24 -20.89 -15.83 -10.56
C ALA A 24 -22.17 -15.04 -10.27
N THR A 25 -22.54 -14.93 -9.00
CA THR A 25 -23.71 -14.14 -8.59
C THR A 25 -23.43 -12.68 -8.94
N GLU A 26 -24.39 -12.02 -9.61
CA GLU A 26 -24.29 -10.58 -9.91
C GLU A 26 -23.95 -9.80 -8.63
N PRO A 27 -23.02 -8.84 -8.70
CA PRO A 27 -22.60 -8.08 -7.52
C PRO A 27 -23.77 -7.27 -6.95
N VAL A 28 -23.89 -7.25 -5.64
CA VAL A 28 -24.90 -6.47 -4.92
C VAL A 28 -24.62 -4.99 -5.15
N THR A 29 -25.58 -4.27 -5.70
CA THR A 29 -25.46 -2.81 -5.93
C THR A 29 -25.81 -2.05 -4.66
N ILE A 30 -24.88 -1.23 -4.19
CA ILE A 30 -25.02 -0.30 -3.06
C ILE A 30 -24.90 1.13 -3.59
N VAL A 31 -25.84 2.01 -3.28
CA VAL A 31 -25.72 3.44 -3.61
C VAL A 31 -25.47 4.25 -2.34
N ALA A 32 -24.39 5.02 -2.32
CA ALA A 32 -24.07 6.01 -1.29
C ALA A 32 -24.63 7.37 -1.75
N PHE A 33 -25.78 7.77 -1.20
CA PHE A 33 -26.54 8.95 -1.58
C PHE A 33 -26.39 10.02 -0.51
N GLY A 34 -25.82 11.18 -0.85
CA GLY A 34 -25.51 12.21 0.13
C GLY A 34 -25.08 13.54 -0.45
N ASP A 35 -24.51 14.34 0.41
CA ASP A 35 -23.98 15.67 0.11
C ASP A 35 -22.44 15.68 -0.03
N SER A 36 -21.78 16.76 0.41
CA SER A 36 -20.32 16.90 0.34
C SER A 36 -19.54 15.93 1.26
N THR A 37 -20.20 15.38 2.28
CA THR A 37 -19.60 14.36 3.16
C THR A 37 -19.54 12.97 2.50
N THR A 38 -20.36 12.75 1.48
CA THR A 38 -20.37 11.54 0.64
C THR A 38 -19.61 11.74 -0.66
N ALA A 39 -19.64 12.95 -1.24
CA ALA A 39 -19.05 13.26 -2.53
C ALA A 39 -17.53 13.06 -2.56
N VAL A 40 -17.00 12.66 -3.72
CA VAL A 40 -15.55 12.60 -3.94
C VAL A 40 -14.95 14.01 -3.82
N ARG A 41 -13.90 14.17 -3.00
CA ARG A 41 -13.25 15.45 -2.70
C ARG A 41 -11.74 15.35 -2.85
N GLY A 42 -11.22 15.87 -3.95
CA GLY A 42 -9.77 15.88 -4.21
C GLY A 42 -9.13 14.50 -4.04
N ALA A 43 -8.12 14.42 -3.19
CA ALA A 43 -7.41 13.17 -2.89
C ALA A 43 -7.99 12.39 -1.69
N THR A 44 -9.04 12.90 -1.01
CA THR A 44 -9.65 12.25 0.15
C THR A 44 -10.34 10.96 -0.25
N LYS A 45 -10.03 9.88 0.44
CA LYS A 45 -10.64 8.59 0.21
C LYS A 45 -11.93 8.49 1.01
N VAL A 46 -13.04 8.83 0.36
CA VAL A 46 -14.38 8.84 0.99
C VAL A 46 -14.85 7.44 1.36
N TYR A 47 -15.74 7.34 2.36
CA TYR A 47 -16.22 6.07 2.92
C TYR A 47 -16.75 5.08 1.87
N ALA A 48 -17.40 5.55 0.80
CA ALA A 48 -17.90 4.70 -0.27
C ALA A 48 -16.77 3.96 -1.00
N SER A 49 -15.63 4.64 -1.23
CA SER A 49 -14.43 4.03 -1.82
C SER A 49 -13.75 3.05 -0.85
N VAL A 50 -13.75 3.36 0.44
CA VAL A 50 -13.21 2.46 1.48
C VAL A 50 -14.05 1.19 1.59
N LEU A 51 -15.39 1.30 1.59
CA LEU A 51 -16.31 0.17 1.61
C LEU A 51 -16.14 -0.74 0.38
N GLN A 52 -15.93 -0.16 -0.82
CA GLN A 52 -15.67 -0.94 -2.04
C GLN A 52 -14.45 -1.84 -1.90
N GLU A 53 -13.45 -1.44 -1.10
CA GLU A 53 -12.27 -2.24 -0.82
C GLU A 53 -12.49 -3.27 0.30
N GLN A 54 -13.35 -2.93 1.27
CA GLN A 54 -13.61 -3.75 2.46
C GLN A 54 -14.65 -4.85 2.26
N LEU A 55 -15.42 -4.80 1.18
CA LEU A 55 -16.47 -5.76 0.87
C LEU A 55 -16.20 -6.48 -0.44
N ARG A 56 -16.69 -7.71 -0.56
CA ARG A 56 -16.64 -8.52 -1.78
C ARG A 56 -18.04 -8.70 -2.34
N ASN A 57 -18.09 -8.93 -3.66
CA ASN A 57 -19.32 -9.09 -4.42
C ASN A 57 -20.27 -7.90 -4.30
N VAL A 58 -19.70 -6.69 -4.26
CA VAL A 58 -20.44 -5.42 -4.23
C VAL A 58 -20.00 -4.49 -5.35
N ARG A 59 -20.95 -3.71 -5.86
CA ARG A 59 -20.72 -2.55 -6.70
C ARG A 59 -21.24 -1.31 -5.96
N ILE A 60 -20.34 -0.46 -5.47
CA ILE A 60 -20.71 0.75 -4.73
C ILE A 60 -20.70 1.96 -5.68
N ILE A 61 -21.85 2.62 -5.78
CA ILE A 61 -22.03 3.82 -6.59
C ILE A 61 -22.05 5.02 -5.63
N ASN A 62 -21.11 5.92 -5.78
CA ASN A 62 -21.09 7.17 -5.03
C ASN A 62 -21.97 8.20 -5.75
N ALA A 63 -23.11 8.55 -5.15
CA ALA A 63 -24.08 9.54 -5.57
C ALA A 63 -24.10 10.76 -4.63
N GLY A 64 -22.95 11.09 -4.02
CA GLY A 64 -22.74 12.31 -3.23
C GLY A 64 -22.60 13.54 -4.13
N VAL A 65 -23.25 14.64 -3.80
CA VAL A 65 -23.13 15.92 -4.51
C VAL A 65 -22.95 17.05 -3.50
N SER A 66 -21.82 17.75 -3.58
CA SER A 66 -21.47 18.83 -2.65
C SER A 66 -22.54 19.93 -2.59
N GLY A 67 -22.86 20.37 -1.38
CA GLY A 67 -23.86 21.43 -1.14
C GLY A 67 -25.31 21.02 -1.26
N ASN A 68 -25.62 19.73 -1.58
CA ASN A 68 -26.98 19.29 -1.74
C ASN A 68 -27.77 19.26 -0.42
N THR A 69 -28.95 19.77 -0.48
CA THR A 69 -30.02 19.60 0.53
C THR A 69 -30.89 18.41 0.16
N THR A 70 -31.78 17.98 1.06
CA THR A 70 -32.79 16.95 0.76
C THR A 70 -33.70 17.36 -0.37
N GLU A 71 -34.04 18.64 -0.52
CA GLU A 71 -34.86 19.17 -1.63
C GLU A 71 -34.15 19.01 -2.99
N MET A 72 -32.87 19.34 -3.06
CA MET A 72 -32.07 19.14 -4.27
C MET A 72 -31.91 17.65 -4.56
N SER A 73 -31.71 16.85 -3.54
CA SER A 73 -31.56 15.39 -3.63
C SER A 73 -32.83 14.72 -4.15
N ARG A 74 -34.04 15.22 -3.80
CA ARG A 74 -35.32 14.73 -4.39
C ARG A 74 -35.35 14.83 -5.92
N LYS A 75 -34.82 15.92 -6.48
CA LYS A 75 -34.83 16.16 -7.94
C LYS A 75 -33.96 15.17 -8.72
N ARG A 76 -32.93 14.63 -8.09
CA ARG A 76 -32.01 13.69 -8.72
C ARG A 76 -32.17 12.23 -8.24
N PHE A 77 -33.11 11.97 -7.33
CA PHE A 77 -33.28 10.68 -6.67
C PHE A 77 -33.55 9.53 -7.65
N GLU A 78 -34.41 9.76 -8.65
CA GLU A 78 -34.69 8.78 -9.71
C GLU A 78 -33.44 8.45 -10.50
N GLN A 79 -32.74 9.51 -10.95
CA GLN A 79 -31.57 9.39 -11.83
C GLN A 79 -30.33 8.81 -11.14
N ASP A 80 -30.09 9.19 -9.88
CA ASP A 80 -28.85 8.87 -9.18
C ASP A 80 -28.97 7.65 -8.27
N VAL A 81 -30.20 7.23 -7.95
CA VAL A 81 -30.46 6.11 -7.04
C VAL A 81 -31.32 5.05 -7.70
N LEU A 82 -32.58 5.37 -8.05
CA LEU A 82 -33.58 4.35 -8.41
C LEU A 82 -33.26 3.64 -9.72
N LYS A 83 -32.70 4.33 -10.71
CA LYS A 83 -32.30 3.71 -11.99
C LYS A 83 -31.25 2.60 -11.84
N HIS A 84 -30.50 2.59 -10.75
CA HIS A 84 -29.48 1.58 -10.48
C HIS A 84 -30.04 0.31 -9.83
N GLN A 85 -31.33 0.30 -9.47
CA GLN A 85 -32.02 -0.83 -8.82
C GLN A 85 -31.20 -1.38 -7.63
N PRO A 86 -30.78 -0.52 -6.67
CA PRO A 86 -29.87 -0.93 -5.61
C PRO A 86 -30.55 -1.88 -4.62
N GLN A 87 -29.80 -2.84 -4.10
CA GLN A 87 -30.24 -3.67 -2.99
C GLN A 87 -30.07 -2.98 -1.64
N ILE A 88 -29.09 -2.07 -1.54
CA ILE A 88 -28.85 -1.25 -0.33
C ILE A 88 -28.64 0.21 -0.76
N VAL A 89 -29.20 1.16 0.00
CA VAL A 89 -28.91 2.58 -0.13
C VAL A 89 -28.47 3.14 1.22
N ILE A 90 -27.34 3.83 1.22
CA ILE A 90 -26.83 4.60 2.36
C ILE A 90 -27.24 6.05 2.12
N ILE A 91 -27.90 6.70 3.09
CA ILE A 91 -28.35 8.09 2.97
C ILE A 91 -27.67 8.93 4.05
N GLN A 92 -26.88 9.94 3.64
CA GLN A 92 -26.26 10.91 4.54
C GLN A 92 -26.54 12.34 4.04
N LEU A 93 -27.52 13.00 4.63
CA LEU A 93 -27.96 14.36 4.30
C LEU A 93 -28.36 15.10 5.59
N GLY A 94 -28.27 16.41 5.60
CA GLY A 94 -28.76 17.24 6.72
C GLY A 94 -27.86 18.44 7.06
N ILE A 95 -26.57 18.38 6.87
CA ILE A 95 -25.66 19.52 7.13
C ILE A 95 -26.10 20.75 6.33
N ASN A 96 -26.41 20.56 5.04
CA ASN A 96 -26.84 21.66 4.19
C ASN A 96 -28.29 22.08 4.45
N ASP A 97 -29.15 21.16 4.84
CA ASP A 97 -30.55 21.46 5.20
C ASP A 97 -30.61 22.38 6.42
N ALA A 98 -29.86 22.05 7.48
CA ALA A 98 -29.79 22.77 8.73
C ALA A 98 -29.02 24.10 8.64
N ALA A 99 -28.22 24.30 7.59
CA ALA A 99 -27.39 25.48 7.47
C ALA A 99 -28.20 26.77 7.36
N VAL A 100 -27.87 27.75 8.19
CA VAL A 100 -28.40 29.11 8.16
C VAL A 100 -27.30 30.03 7.60
N ASP A 101 -27.60 30.68 6.48
CA ASP A 101 -26.59 31.48 5.73
C ASP A 101 -26.44 32.90 6.33
N VAL A 102 -26.02 32.97 7.62
CA VAL A 102 -25.85 34.21 8.37
C VAL A 102 -24.76 35.13 7.83
N TRP A 103 -23.90 34.60 6.95
CA TRP A 103 -22.82 35.32 6.28
C TRP A 103 -23.30 36.14 5.06
N LYS A 104 -24.49 35.90 4.55
CA LYS A 104 -25.04 36.66 3.44
C LYS A 104 -25.40 38.10 3.83
N THR A 105 -25.57 38.96 2.87
CA THR A 105 -26.01 40.35 3.05
C THR A 105 -27.29 40.60 2.24
N PRO A 106 -28.45 40.81 2.88
CA PRO A 106 -28.70 40.69 4.33
C PRO A 106 -28.54 39.26 4.83
N PRO A 107 -28.23 39.06 6.13
CA PRO A 107 -28.13 37.72 6.72
C PRO A 107 -29.46 36.96 6.59
N VAL A 108 -29.36 35.67 6.27
CA VAL A 108 -30.50 34.76 6.30
C VAL A 108 -30.69 34.26 7.73
N THR A 109 -31.92 34.17 8.20
CA THR A 109 -32.27 33.76 9.57
C THR A 109 -32.87 32.35 9.64
N GLU A 110 -33.35 31.84 8.50
CA GLU A 110 -33.98 30.54 8.41
C GLU A 110 -33.03 29.49 7.81
N PRO A 111 -33.19 28.22 8.18
CA PRO A 111 -32.41 27.13 7.57
C PRO A 111 -32.74 27.00 6.08
N ARG A 112 -31.81 26.45 5.29
CA ARG A 112 -32.02 26.26 3.84
C ARG A 112 -33.20 25.36 3.52
N VAL A 113 -33.53 24.39 4.40
CA VAL A 113 -34.72 23.53 4.34
C VAL A 113 -35.30 23.45 5.74
N SER A 114 -36.59 23.70 5.89
CA SER A 114 -37.24 23.60 7.21
C SER A 114 -37.17 22.18 7.76
N LEU A 115 -37.10 22.04 9.08
CA LEU A 115 -37.04 20.74 9.77
C LEU A 115 -38.15 19.80 9.35
N GLU A 116 -39.40 20.31 9.25
CA GLU A 116 -40.54 19.53 8.80
C GLU A 116 -40.35 19.00 7.36
N ARG A 117 -39.87 19.86 6.48
CA ARG A 117 -39.65 19.50 5.08
C ARG A 117 -38.48 18.50 4.93
N TYR A 118 -37.44 18.66 5.70
CA TYR A 118 -36.34 17.70 5.78
C TYR A 118 -36.82 16.31 6.20
N GLU A 119 -37.60 16.24 7.29
CA GLU A 119 -38.17 14.99 7.78
C GLU A 119 -39.09 14.33 6.74
N ALA A 120 -39.94 15.10 6.07
CA ALA A 120 -40.80 14.61 4.99
C ALA A 120 -40.02 14.08 3.80
N ASN A 121 -38.89 14.72 3.44
CA ASN A 121 -38.02 14.27 2.38
C ASN A 121 -37.30 12.96 2.72
N LEU A 122 -36.79 12.82 3.95
CA LEU A 122 -36.18 11.56 4.40
C LEU A 122 -37.22 10.41 4.39
N ARG A 123 -38.43 10.64 4.90
CA ARG A 123 -39.52 9.65 4.85
C ARG A 123 -39.81 9.21 3.43
N HIS A 124 -39.92 10.15 2.51
CA HIS A 124 -40.15 9.86 1.10
C HIS A 124 -39.05 8.95 0.52
N PHE A 125 -37.76 9.25 0.78
CA PHE A 125 -36.67 8.41 0.30
C PHE A 125 -36.75 6.99 0.87
N VAL A 126 -36.91 6.87 2.19
CA VAL A 126 -36.97 5.57 2.87
C VAL A 126 -38.17 4.75 2.39
N GLN A 127 -39.39 5.33 2.34
CA GLN A 127 -40.61 4.64 1.92
C GLN A 127 -40.52 4.21 0.46
N THR A 128 -40.02 5.08 -0.44
CA THR A 128 -39.86 4.75 -1.86
C THR A 128 -38.88 3.59 -2.06
N LEU A 129 -37.76 3.59 -1.36
CA LEU A 129 -36.76 2.50 -1.44
C LEU A 129 -37.32 1.18 -0.90
N LYS A 130 -38.00 1.23 0.26
CA LYS A 130 -38.62 0.05 0.86
C LYS A 130 -39.73 -0.55 -0.03
N SER A 131 -40.50 0.27 -0.71
CA SER A 131 -41.52 -0.22 -1.66
C SER A 131 -40.92 -0.97 -2.86
N LYS A 132 -39.66 -0.74 -3.14
CA LYS A 132 -38.84 -1.44 -4.17
C LYS A 132 -37.96 -2.57 -3.59
N ASN A 133 -38.25 -3.00 -2.34
CA ASN A 133 -37.48 -4.02 -1.62
C ASN A 133 -35.99 -3.67 -1.41
N THR A 134 -35.61 -2.38 -1.45
CA THR A 134 -34.28 -1.87 -1.17
C THR A 134 -34.11 -1.64 0.34
N ARG A 135 -32.96 -2.06 0.89
CA ARG A 135 -32.58 -1.82 2.29
C ARG A 135 -31.97 -0.43 2.42
N VAL A 136 -32.26 0.24 3.53
CA VAL A 136 -31.81 1.61 3.77
C VAL A 136 -30.99 1.67 5.04
N VAL A 137 -29.79 2.22 4.94
CA VAL A 137 -29.00 2.68 6.07
C VAL A 137 -29.08 4.21 6.09
N LEU A 138 -29.80 4.75 7.06
CA LEU A 138 -29.93 6.18 7.26
C LEU A 138 -28.86 6.64 8.26
N MET A 139 -28.08 7.65 7.88
CA MET A 139 -27.04 8.22 8.73
C MET A 139 -27.46 9.59 9.26
N THR A 140 -27.13 9.88 10.53
CA THR A 140 -27.05 11.28 10.95
C THR A 140 -25.80 11.93 10.38
N SER A 141 -25.76 13.27 10.37
CA SER A 141 -24.52 13.99 10.03
C SER A 141 -23.47 13.79 11.10
N ASN A 142 -22.20 13.84 10.72
CA ASN A 142 -21.07 13.89 11.67
C ASN A 142 -21.08 15.21 12.49
N PRO A 143 -20.39 15.27 13.64
CA PRO A 143 -20.23 16.50 14.41
C PRO A 143 -19.54 17.60 13.60
N LEU A 144 -19.92 18.83 13.84
CA LEU A 144 -19.28 20.04 13.31
C LEU A 144 -18.46 20.71 14.41
N LEU A 145 -17.30 21.22 14.04
CA LEU A 145 -16.39 21.90 14.98
C LEU A 145 -16.06 23.32 14.50
N TRP A 146 -15.87 24.21 15.45
CA TRP A 146 -15.43 25.55 15.16
C TRP A 146 -13.96 25.57 14.69
N THR A 147 -13.73 26.17 13.53
CA THR A 147 -12.43 26.69 13.10
C THR A 147 -12.48 28.21 13.05
N THR A 148 -11.34 28.89 13.02
CA THR A 148 -11.31 30.37 12.88
C THR A 148 -12.14 30.82 11.69
N LYS A 149 -11.98 30.19 10.53
CA LYS A 149 -12.73 30.50 9.31
C LYS A 149 -14.24 30.30 9.47
N LEU A 150 -14.65 29.22 10.15
CA LEU A 150 -16.07 28.94 10.37
C LEU A 150 -16.69 29.90 11.38
N LYS A 151 -15.94 30.35 12.41
CA LYS A 151 -16.38 31.41 13.31
C LYS A 151 -16.56 32.74 12.60
N GLU A 152 -15.65 33.11 11.70
CA GLU A 152 -15.78 34.32 10.88
C GLU A 152 -17.04 34.27 10.00
N MET A 153 -17.35 33.11 9.41
CA MET A 153 -18.45 32.94 8.49
C MET A 153 -19.80 32.74 9.22
N TYR A 154 -19.85 31.89 10.25
CA TYR A 154 -21.07 31.45 10.91
C TYR A 154 -21.19 31.91 12.37
N GLY A 155 -20.29 32.74 12.87
CA GLY A 155 -20.26 33.19 14.28
C GLY A 155 -21.36 34.15 14.70
N LYS A 156 -22.61 33.98 14.19
CA LYS A 156 -23.79 34.79 14.50
C LYS A 156 -24.97 33.85 14.81
N PRO A 157 -25.96 34.31 15.59
CA PRO A 157 -27.19 33.52 15.80
C PRO A 157 -27.79 33.02 14.47
N PRO A 158 -28.33 31.79 14.42
CA PRO A 158 -28.62 30.89 15.56
C PRO A 158 -27.43 30.05 16.05
N TYR A 159 -26.25 30.18 15.44
CA TYR A 159 -25.05 29.53 15.93
C TYR A 159 -24.52 30.19 17.22
N GLN A 160 -23.81 29.43 18.03
CA GLN A 160 -23.30 29.84 19.34
C GLN A 160 -21.79 29.81 19.40
N PRO A 161 -21.06 30.81 18.88
CA PRO A 161 -19.61 30.74 18.71
C PRO A 161 -18.81 30.67 20.03
N GLU A 162 -19.42 31.06 21.15
CA GLU A 162 -18.83 30.96 22.48
C GLU A 162 -18.97 29.56 23.11
N ASN A 163 -19.84 28.70 22.55
CA ASN A 163 -20.01 27.32 22.96
C ASN A 163 -19.20 26.42 22.01
N VAL A 164 -18.40 25.49 22.57
CA VAL A 164 -17.60 24.54 21.79
C VAL A 164 -18.46 23.70 20.84
N ASP A 165 -19.68 23.34 21.25
CA ASP A 165 -20.65 22.58 20.45
C ASP A 165 -21.64 23.48 19.70
N GLY A 166 -21.50 24.78 19.80
CA GLY A 166 -22.44 25.76 19.30
C GLY A 166 -22.59 25.82 17.79
N PHE A 167 -21.64 25.23 17.05
CA PHE A 167 -21.78 25.06 15.61
C PHE A 167 -22.82 23.97 15.26
N ASN A 168 -23.03 23.00 16.14
CA ASN A 168 -24.03 21.94 15.99
C ASN A 168 -25.45 22.37 16.39
N ALA A 169 -25.64 23.53 17.00
CA ALA A 169 -26.94 23.96 17.52
C ALA A 169 -28.07 23.93 16.47
N PRO A 170 -27.90 24.45 15.24
CA PRO A 170 -28.90 24.30 14.19
C PRO A 170 -29.04 22.89 13.64
N LEU A 171 -27.98 22.08 13.68
CA LEU A 171 -27.91 20.72 13.12
C LEU A 171 -28.58 19.67 14.02
N ALA A 172 -28.54 19.85 15.33
CA ALA A 172 -29.02 18.87 16.30
C ALA A 172 -30.50 18.44 16.07
N PRO A 173 -31.45 19.34 15.80
CA PRO A 173 -32.84 18.95 15.50
C PRO A 173 -32.98 18.07 14.25
N TYR A 174 -32.14 18.26 13.24
CA TYR A 174 -32.12 17.48 12.00
C TYR A 174 -31.56 16.06 12.24
N CYS A 175 -30.54 15.91 13.07
CA CYS A 175 -30.08 14.59 13.51
C CYS A 175 -31.20 13.85 14.29
N GLU A 176 -31.95 14.54 15.16
CA GLU A 176 -33.10 13.94 15.86
C GLU A 176 -34.21 13.54 14.88
N ALA A 177 -34.48 14.32 13.85
CA ALA A 177 -35.43 13.95 12.81
C ALA A 177 -34.98 12.71 12.04
N ALA A 178 -33.71 12.60 11.68
CA ALA A 178 -33.16 11.40 11.05
C ALA A 178 -33.33 10.16 11.94
N ARG A 179 -33.04 10.26 13.25
CA ARG A 179 -33.28 9.19 14.23
C ARG A 179 -34.75 8.76 14.30
N ARG A 180 -35.66 9.74 14.32
CA ARG A 180 -37.11 9.46 14.30
C ARG A 180 -37.54 8.75 13.03
N VAL A 181 -37.10 9.23 11.86
CA VAL A 181 -37.44 8.62 10.58
C VAL A 181 -36.91 7.19 10.52
N ALA A 182 -35.68 6.95 10.89
CA ALA A 182 -35.11 5.60 10.90
C ALA A 182 -35.94 4.65 11.76
N ARG A 183 -36.29 5.07 12.97
CA ARG A 183 -37.09 4.26 13.90
C ARG A 183 -38.53 4.02 13.38
N VAL A 184 -39.20 5.06 12.91
CA VAL A 184 -40.61 4.96 12.49
C VAL A 184 -40.76 4.19 11.18
N GLU A 185 -39.87 4.44 10.23
CA GLU A 185 -39.90 3.77 8.92
C GLU A 185 -39.14 2.42 8.92
N GLY A 186 -38.52 2.04 10.03
CA GLY A 186 -37.77 0.79 10.16
C GLY A 186 -36.57 0.70 9.17
N ALA A 187 -35.84 1.80 9.05
CA ALA A 187 -34.53 1.82 8.38
C ALA A 187 -33.42 1.55 9.39
N GLU A 188 -32.32 0.95 8.93
CA GLU A 188 -31.11 0.82 9.76
C GLU A 188 -30.53 2.21 10.05
N LEU A 189 -30.18 2.48 11.31
CA LEU A 189 -29.61 3.77 11.71
C LEU A 189 -28.11 3.64 11.95
N LEU A 190 -27.31 4.50 11.33
CA LEU A 190 -25.96 4.80 11.77
C LEU A 190 -25.90 6.23 12.32
N ASP A 191 -25.86 6.33 13.63
CA ASP A 191 -25.77 7.62 14.32
C ASP A 191 -24.33 8.15 14.31
N MET A 192 -23.95 8.83 13.22
CA MET A 192 -22.60 9.34 13.05
C MET A 192 -22.24 10.46 14.03
N GLN A 193 -23.24 11.25 14.47
CA GLN A 193 -22.98 12.30 15.44
C GLN A 193 -22.44 11.74 16.75
N GLN A 194 -23.03 10.64 17.24
CA GLN A 194 -22.58 9.96 18.43
C GLN A 194 -21.36 9.09 18.17
N ALA A 195 -21.38 8.29 17.10
CA ALA A 195 -20.34 7.32 16.79
C ALA A 195 -18.97 7.97 16.56
N PHE A 196 -18.90 9.17 15.97
CA PHE A 196 -17.65 9.90 15.79
C PHE A 196 -16.98 10.25 17.11
N VAL A 197 -17.76 10.74 18.08
CA VAL A 197 -17.28 11.08 19.41
C VAL A 197 -16.80 9.83 20.16
N GLU A 198 -17.59 8.75 20.11
CA GLU A 198 -17.24 7.48 20.75
C GLU A 198 -15.98 6.85 20.14
N GLN A 199 -15.86 6.85 18.82
CA GLN A 199 -14.69 6.29 18.15
C GLN A 199 -13.44 7.14 18.36
N ALA A 200 -13.54 8.47 18.37
CA ALA A 200 -12.43 9.36 18.73
C ALA A 200 -11.93 9.04 20.15
N LYS A 201 -12.85 8.94 21.11
CA LYS A 201 -12.53 8.57 22.50
C LYS A 201 -11.87 7.20 22.59
N LYS A 202 -12.43 6.19 21.90
CA LYS A 202 -11.89 4.82 21.89
C LYS A 202 -10.47 4.74 21.29
N GLN A 203 -10.18 5.59 20.29
CA GLN A 203 -8.86 5.66 19.64
C GLN A 203 -7.89 6.62 20.34
N GLY A 204 -8.31 7.31 21.40
CA GLY A 204 -7.47 8.28 22.11
C GLY A 204 -7.13 9.54 21.29
N VAL A 205 -7.99 9.89 20.30
CA VAL A 205 -7.82 11.07 19.44
C VAL A 205 -8.96 12.07 19.65
N THR A 206 -8.81 13.29 19.12
CA THR A 206 -9.87 14.30 19.15
C THR A 206 -10.76 14.21 17.91
N VAL A 207 -12.01 14.63 18.00
CA VAL A 207 -12.92 14.72 16.83
C VAL A 207 -12.33 15.63 15.75
N ASP A 208 -11.64 16.70 16.14
CA ASP A 208 -10.95 17.61 15.22
C ASP A 208 -9.94 16.91 14.33
N SER A 209 -9.19 15.94 14.87
CA SER A 209 -8.21 15.16 14.09
C SER A 209 -8.85 14.26 13.02
N LEU A 210 -10.17 14.05 13.07
CA LEU A 210 -10.95 13.26 12.11
C LEU A 210 -11.62 14.11 11.03
N LEU A 211 -11.52 15.45 11.12
CA LEU A 211 -12.10 16.40 10.18
C LEU A 211 -11.01 17.18 9.44
N SER A 212 -11.26 17.53 8.18
CA SER A 212 -10.32 18.30 7.35
C SER A 212 -10.43 19.81 7.53
N ASP A 213 -11.63 20.29 7.85
CA ASP A 213 -11.96 21.73 7.88
C ASP A 213 -13.02 22.07 8.96
N GLY A 214 -13.21 21.20 9.92
CA GLY A 214 -14.22 21.33 10.97
C GLY A 214 -15.62 20.86 10.57
N MET A 215 -15.86 20.48 9.31
CA MET A 215 -17.15 20.00 8.81
C MET A 215 -17.05 18.63 8.12
N HIS A 216 -16.03 18.43 7.33
CA HIS A 216 -15.92 17.26 6.47
C HIS A 216 -14.93 16.25 7.03
N PRO A 217 -15.28 14.97 7.08
CA PRO A 217 -14.35 13.92 7.45
C PRO A 217 -13.11 13.92 6.56
N ASN A 218 -11.95 13.70 7.17
CA ASN A 218 -10.71 13.39 6.45
C ASN A 218 -10.62 11.87 6.19
N ASP A 219 -9.48 11.39 5.68
CA ASP A 219 -9.30 9.96 5.39
C ASP A 219 -9.55 9.06 6.62
N ASP A 220 -9.14 9.50 7.81
CA ASP A 220 -9.35 8.75 9.06
C ASP A 220 -10.83 8.78 9.49
N GLY A 221 -11.50 9.93 9.36
CA GLY A 221 -12.93 10.06 9.60
C GLY A 221 -13.74 9.18 8.65
N HIS A 222 -13.47 9.22 7.36
CA HIS A 222 -14.14 8.37 6.37
C HIS A 222 -13.89 6.88 6.57
N ARG A 223 -12.73 6.50 7.09
CA ARG A 223 -12.45 5.10 7.44
C ARG A 223 -13.31 4.64 8.60
N ILE A 224 -13.47 5.47 9.64
CA ILE A 224 -14.39 5.19 10.76
C ILE A 224 -15.81 5.00 10.25
N GLU A 225 -16.29 5.88 9.38
CA GLU A 225 -17.61 5.76 8.73
C GLU A 225 -17.74 4.43 7.98
N ALA A 226 -16.74 4.08 7.17
CA ALA A 226 -16.74 2.84 6.40
C ALA A 226 -16.73 1.59 7.30
N ASP A 227 -15.91 1.56 8.34
CA ASP A 227 -15.82 0.44 9.28
C ASP A 227 -17.17 0.19 9.98
N LEU A 228 -17.85 1.26 10.43
CA LEU A 228 -19.16 1.19 11.04
C LEU A 228 -20.27 0.79 10.06
N LEU A 229 -20.23 1.29 8.83
CA LEU A 229 -21.15 0.93 7.75
C LEU A 229 -20.98 -0.52 7.34
N ARG A 230 -19.74 -0.99 7.22
CA ARG A 230 -19.44 -2.37 6.87
C ARG A 230 -20.13 -3.36 7.81
N GLU A 231 -20.03 -3.16 9.12
CA GLU A 231 -20.69 -4.02 10.11
C GLU A 231 -22.20 -4.11 9.88
N ARG A 232 -22.85 -2.97 9.61
CA ARG A 232 -24.29 -2.92 9.34
C ARG A 232 -24.67 -3.54 8.00
N ILE A 233 -23.88 -3.29 6.95
CA ILE A 233 -24.10 -3.87 5.62
C ILE A 233 -23.98 -5.40 5.67
N LEU A 234 -23.00 -5.94 6.38
CA LEU A 234 -22.82 -7.39 6.54
C LEU A 234 -23.97 -8.01 7.37
N ALA A 235 -24.44 -7.31 8.41
CA ALA A 235 -25.61 -7.75 9.17
C ALA A 235 -26.87 -7.77 8.29
N LEU A 236 -27.12 -6.73 7.50
CA LEU A 236 -28.21 -6.68 6.53
C LEU A 236 -28.08 -7.77 5.48
N ALA A 237 -26.89 -7.99 4.95
CA ALA A 237 -26.62 -9.05 3.97
C ALA A 237 -26.97 -10.43 4.53
N LYS A 238 -26.53 -10.75 5.73
CA LYS A 238 -26.83 -12.00 6.42
C LYS A 238 -28.34 -12.19 6.63
N THR A 239 -29.03 -11.14 7.11
CA THR A 239 -30.47 -11.21 7.40
C THR A 239 -31.31 -11.36 6.15
N HIS A 240 -30.86 -10.83 5.02
CA HIS A 240 -31.64 -10.77 3.78
C HIS A 240 -31.09 -11.65 2.64
N GLY A 241 -30.12 -12.51 2.92
CA GLY A 241 -29.56 -13.44 1.94
C GLY A 241 -28.84 -12.76 0.78
N LEU A 242 -28.25 -11.57 1.00
CA LEU A 242 -27.44 -10.90 -0.01
C LEU A 242 -26.03 -11.51 -0.02
N ALA A 243 -25.51 -11.80 -1.19
CA ALA A 243 -24.21 -12.45 -1.37
C ALA A 243 -23.03 -11.46 -1.15
N ILE A 244 -23.02 -10.74 -0.03
CA ILE A 244 -21.94 -9.85 0.38
C ILE A 244 -21.07 -10.57 1.39
N THR A 245 -19.76 -10.56 1.19
CA THR A 245 -18.78 -11.10 2.14
C THR A 245 -17.77 -10.04 2.54
N GLU A 246 -17.09 -10.26 3.66
CA GLU A 246 -15.99 -9.40 4.07
C GLU A 246 -14.83 -9.48 3.07
N GLY A 247 -14.35 -8.31 2.69
CA GLY A 247 -13.04 -8.16 2.09
C GLY A 247 -11.93 -8.21 3.15
N PRO A 248 -10.68 -8.10 2.73
CA PRO A 248 -9.56 -8.15 3.64
C PRO A 248 -9.59 -6.99 4.64
N LEU A 249 -9.55 -7.32 5.92
CA LEU A 249 -9.38 -6.35 7.00
C LEU A 249 -7.88 -6.04 7.17
N TRP A 250 -7.53 -4.75 7.15
CA TRP A 250 -6.15 -4.32 7.32
C TRP A 250 -5.76 -4.26 8.80
N LYS A 251 -4.70 -4.96 9.18
CA LYS A 251 -4.11 -4.83 10.52
C LYS A 251 -3.32 -3.52 10.61
N ALA A 252 -3.37 -2.89 11.78
CA ALA A 252 -2.46 -1.78 12.04
C ALA A 252 -1.05 -2.34 12.31
N SER A 253 -0.06 -1.85 11.57
CA SER A 253 1.36 -2.12 11.81
C SER A 253 2.06 -0.81 12.21
N GLY A 254 1.91 -0.40 13.45
CA GLY A 254 2.40 0.90 13.89
C GLY A 254 1.55 2.08 13.37
N GLU A 255 2.02 3.31 13.56
CA GLU A 255 1.26 4.55 13.35
C GLU A 255 0.85 4.84 11.89
N PHE A 256 1.44 4.19 10.88
CA PHE A 256 1.40 4.70 9.50
C PHE A 256 1.12 3.67 8.41
N VAL A 257 1.23 2.37 8.69
CA VAL A 257 1.03 1.31 7.70
C VAL A 257 0.07 0.25 8.22
N LYS A 258 -0.85 -0.18 7.36
CA LYS A 258 -1.76 -1.30 7.63
C LYS A 258 -1.31 -2.50 6.82
N ILE A 259 -1.23 -3.65 7.47
CA ILE A 259 -0.83 -4.92 6.89
C ILE A 259 -2.06 -5.73 6.48
N HIS A 260 -1.98 -6.38 5.33
CA HIS A 260 -3.05 -7.29 4.87
C HIS A 260 -3.26 -8.44 5.87
N PRO A 261 -4.50 -8.88 6.15
CA PRO A 261 -4.79 -9.95 7.12
C PRO A 261 -4.12 -11.30 6.83
N LEU A 262 -3.84 -11.61 5.57
CA LEU A 262 -3.11 -12.80 5.17
C LEU A 262 -1.60 -12.71 5.42
N CYS A 263 -1.09 -11.53 5.79
CA CYS A 263 0.30 -11.32 6.12
C CYS A 263 0.48 -11.33 7.64
N THR A 264 1.57 -11.93 8.10
CA THR A 264 2.00 -11.90 9.50
C THR A 264 3.08 -10.84 9.65
N ASP A 265 2.94 -9.93 10.61
CA ASP A 265 4.00 -8.99 11.00
C ASP A 265 5.08 -9.73 11.77
N ILE A 266 6.30 -9.68 11.25
CA ILE A 266 7.49 -10.29 11.83
C ILE A 266 8.60 -9.25 12.02
N THR A 267 8.23 -7.98 12.08
CA THR A 267 9.16 -6.87 12.25
C THR A 267 9.90 -6.97 13.58
N HIS A 268 11.22 -6.82 13.53
CA HIS A 268 12.03 -6.79 14.74
C HIS A 268 11.96 -5.41 15.44
N ASP A 269 12.02 -5.41 16.76
CA ASP A 269 12.24 -4.19 17.53
C ASP A 269 13.70 -3.73 17.36
N SER A 270 13.89 -2.50 16.91
CA SER A 270 15.22 -1.89 16.86
C SER A 270 15.40 -0.92 18.02
N PRO A 271 16.54 -0.98 18.75
CA PRO A 271 16.86 0.01 19.77
C PRO A 271 17.09 1.40 19.16
N ASN A 272 17.35 1.47 17.84
CA ASN A 272 17.51 2.71 17.10
C ASN A 272 16.19 3.11 16.45
N PRO A 273 15.74 4.37 16.61
CA PRO A 273 14.46 4.83 16.09
C PRO A 273 14.44 4.94 14.56
N THR A 274 15.60 4.91 13.91
CA THR A 274 15.74 5.08 12.46
C THR A 274 16.60 3.96 11.88
N VAL A 275 16.05 3.24 10.90
CA VAL A 275 16.68 2.09 10.25
C VAL A 275 16.43 2.19 8.75
N LEU A 276 17.49 2.16 7.94
CA LEU A 276 17.41 2.24 6.48
C LEU A 276 17.96 0.96 5.86
N GLY A 277 17.15 0.29 5.06
CA GLY A 277 17.40 -1.04 4.51
C GLY A 277 16.46 -2.07 5.13
N CYS A 278 16.13 -3.10 4.37
CA CYS A 278 15.26 -4.19 4.79
C CYS A 278 15.61 -5.48 4.04
N GLY A 279 16.88 -5.61 3.63
CA GLY A 279 17.40 -6.79 2.96
C GLY A 279 17.18 -8.03 3.81
N LEU A 280 16.79 -9.13 3.17
CA LEU A 280 16.55 -10.43 3.80
C LEU A 280 17.36 -11.50 3.10
N ALA A 281 18.01 -12.39 3.84
CA ALA A 281 18.70 -13.53 3.27
C ALA A 281 18.46 -14.79 4.11
N ARG A 282 18.26 -15.93 3.43
CA ARG A 282 18.29 -17.24 4.07
C ARG A 282 19.74 -17.64 4.31
N MET A 283 20.06 -18.01 5.53
CA MET A 283 21.37 -18.47 5.94
C MET A 283 21.51 -19.98 5.72
N LYS A 284 22.75 -20.50 5.79
CA LYS A 284 23.05 -21.90 5.55
C LYS A 284 22.37 -22.85 6.57
N ASP A 285 22.14 -22.39 7.79
CA ASP A 285 21.44 -23.14 8.86
C ASP A 285 19.91 -22.91 8.86
N SER A 286 19.35 -22.44 7.75
CA SER A 286 17.92 -22.09 7.57
C SER A 286 17.43 -20.92 8.42
N ALA A 287 18.31 -20.26 9.18
CA ALA A 287 17.99 -18.99 9.82
C ALA A 287 17.79 -17.89 8.75
N VAL A 288 17.14 -16.82 9.14
CA VAL A 288 16.94 -15.64 8.26
C VAL A 288 17.66 -14.45 8.87
N MET A 289 18.50 -13.81 8.07
CA MET A 289 19.15 -12.56 8.41
C MET A 289 18.42 -11.39 7.77
N THR A 290 18.19 -10.31 8.53
CA THR A 290 17.88 -8.99 7.98
C THR A 290 19.08 -8.09 8.10
N VAL A 291 19.28 -7.21 7.08
CA VAL A 291 20.36 -6.22 7.07
C VAL A 291 19.83 -4.81 6.88
N TYR A 292 20.40 -3.86 7.59
CA TYR A 292 20.01 -2.46 7.56
C TYR A 292 21.17 -1.55 7.97
N SER A 293 21.07 -0.25 7.68
CA SER A 293 21.99 0.77 8.23
C SER A 293 21.35 1.52 9.39
N THR A 294 22.14 1.83 10.40
CA THR A 294 21.66 2.46 11.64
C THR A 294 22.81 3.18 12.40
N PRO A 295 22.56 4.21 13.20
CA PRO A 295 21.38 5.05 13.16
C PRO A 295 21.32 5.85 11.86
N THR A 296 20.13 6.05 11.31
CA THR A 296 19.95 6.94 10.17
C THR A 296 19.28 8.22 10.67
N GLY A 297 20.02 9.28 10.75
CA GLY A 297 19.46 10.64 10.83
C GLY A 297 19.81 11.34 9.53
N ALA A 298 19.12 12.44 9.20
CA ALA A 298 19.45 13.24 8.02
C ALA A 298 20.97 13.49 8.00
N TYR A 299 21.67 12.68 7.20
CA TYR A 299 23.11 12.81 6.93
C TYR A 299 23.96 13.00 8.20
N SER A 300 23.92 12.00 9.09
CA SER A 300 24.83 11.90 10.24
C SER A 300 26.29 12.05 9.80
N LYS A 301 27.17 12.45 10.69
CA LYS A 301 28.60 12.61 10.36
C LYS A 301 29.21 11.26 9.94
N PRO A 302 30.18 11.22 8.99
CA PRO A 302 30.92 10.01 8.67
C PRO A 302 31.40 9.28 9.94
N GLY A 303 31.36 7.94 9.92
CA GLY A 303 31.74 7.10 11.06
C GLY A 303 30.69 6.90 12.14
N THR A 304 29.54 7.59 12.07
CA THR A 304 28.45 7.46 13.07
C THR A 304 27.36 6.48 12.68
N THR A 305 27.35 6.02 11.43
CA THR A 305 26.42 5.02 10.90
C THR A 305 27.17 3.74 10.56
N TRP A 306 26.53 2.61 10.71
CA TRP A 306 27.08 1.30 10.34
C TRP A 306 26.04 0.42 9.68
N VAL A 307 26.46 -0.58 8.93
CA VAL A 307 25.62 -1.69 8.50
C VAL A 307 25.49 -2.67 9.65
N ALA A 308 24.25 -3.03 9.97
CA ALA A 308 23.93 -3.98 11.02
C ALA A 308 23.09 -5.13 10.49
N GLY A 309 23.05 -6.22 11.23
CA GLY A 309 22.18 -7.37 10.97
C GLY A 309 21.57 -7.93 12.23
N ARG A 310 20.45 -8.61 12.05
CA ARG A 310 19.80 -9.45 13.06
C ARG A 310 19.40 -10.77 12.44
N VAL A 311 19.34 -11.80 13.24
CA VAL A 311 19.02 -13.17 12.82
C VAL A 311 17.83 -13.70 13.58
N THR A 312 16.94 -14.38 12.88
CA THR A 312 15.86 -15.17 13.50
C THR A 312 15.97 -16.64 13.11
N LYS A 313 15.61 -17.53 14.05
CA LYS A 313 15.59 -18.99 13.89
C LYS A 313 14.21 -19.60 14.12
N ASP A 314 13.23 -18.78 14.42
CA ASP A 314 11.87 -19.19 14.84
C ASP A 314 10.77 -18.57 13.98
N GLY A 315 11.09 -18.23 12.74
CA GLY A 315 10.12 -17.68 11.80
C GLY A 315 9.75 -16.22 12.07
N GLY A 316 10.68 -15.43 12.63
CA GLY A 316 10.48 -14.02 12.93
C GLY A 316 9.76 -13.72 14.24
N LYS A 317 9.54 -14.71 15.11
CA LYS A 317 8.94 -14.49 16.43
C LYS A 317 9.91 -13.79 17.38
N THR A 318 11.18 -14.18 17.30
CA THR A 318 12.28 -13.53 18.04
C THR A 318 13.45 -13.23 17.10
N TRP A 319 14.20 -12.18 17.42
CA TRP A 319 15.37 -11.76 16.68
C TRP A 319 16.58 -11.62 17.61
N SER A 320 17.76 -11.98 17.10
CA SER A 320 19.02 -11.81 17.83
C SER A 320 19.28 -10.36 18.21
N PRO A 321 20.16 -10.07 19.16
CA PRO A 321 20.75 -8.75 19.30
C PRO A 321 21.35 -8.27 17.97
N GLU A 322 21.46 -6.94 17.81
CA GLU A 322 22.09 -6.34 16.65
C GLU A 322 23.57 -6.71 16.58
N SER A 323 24.04 -7.14 15.41
CA SER A 323 25.45 -7.34 15.10
C SER A 323 25.93 -6.31 14.09
N VAL A 324 27.15 -5.80 14.26
CA VAL A 324 27.75 -4.87 13.31
C VAL A 324 28.40 -5.67 12.17
N ILE A 325 27.99 -5.35 10.93
CA ILE A 325 28.48 -5.99 9.72
C ILE A 325 29.62 -5.18 9.11
N ALA A 326 29.44 -3.86 8.95
CA ALA A 326 30.46 -2.99 8.40
C ALA A 326 30.42 -1.59 9.01
N ARG A 327 31.60 -1.00 9.21
CA ARG A 327 31.82 0.40 9.59
C ARG A 327 32.79 1.06 8.65
N HIS A 328 32.59 2.36 8.42
CA HIS A 328 33.53 3.17 7.66
C HIS A 328 33.89 4.44 8.41
N PRO A 329 35.18 4.80 8.51
CA PRO A 329 35.58 6.05 9.12
C PRO A 329 35.17 7.28 8.28
N ASP A 330 35.15 7.14 6.95
CA ASP A 330 35.08 8.26 6.00
C ASP A 330 33.74 8.40 5.29
N CYS A 331 32.82 7.45 5.46
CA CYS A 331 31.51 7.48 4.82
C CYS A 331 30.39 6.98 5.74
N GLN A 332 29.17 7.19 5.31
CA GLN A 332 27.96 6.68 5.95
C GLN A 332 27.41 5.52 5.14
N PRO A 333 27.51 4.28 5.63
CA PRO A 333 26.85 3.15 4.99
C PRO A 333 25.32 3.35 4.96
N ALA A 334 24.69 3.10 3.81
CA ALA A 334 23.25 3.25 3.62
C ALA A 334 22.69 2.23 2.62
N HIS A 335 21.39 1.98 2.69
CA HIS A 335 20.65 1.11 1.78
C HIS A 335 21.29 -0.26 1.55
N PRO A 336 21.60 -1.04 2.59
CA PRO A 336 22.19 -2.36 2.38
C PRO A 336 21.17 -3.32 1.76
N SER A 337 21.64 -4.13 0.82
CA SER A 337 21.02 -5.34 0.30
C SER A 337 21.90 -6.56 0.61
N VAL A 338 21.34 -7.76 0.54
CA VAL A 338 22.02 -8.98 0.94
C VAL A 338 21.71 -10.12 -0.02
N LEU A 339 22.71 -10.94 -0.28
CA LEU A 339 22.63 -12.17 -1.07
C LEU A 339 23.35 -13.28 -0.32
N THR A 340 22.72 -14.44 -0.19
CA THR A 340 23.41 -15.69 0.19
C THR A 340 23.59 -16.53 -1.06
N THR A 341 24.84 -16.85 -1.40
CA THR A 341 25.17 -17.70 -2.53
C THR A 341 24.90 -19.18 -2.24
N ARG A 342 24.85 -20.02 -3.27
CA ARG A 342 24.57 -21.46 -3.16
C ARG A 342 25.61 -22.20 -2.30
N ASP A 343 26.85 -21.75 -2.26
CA ASP A 343 27.89 -22.28 -1.37
C ASP A 343 27.78 -21.76 0.08
N GLY A 344 26.82 -20.82 0.32
CA GLY A 344 26.50 -20.29 1.64
C GLY A 344 27.31 -19.08 2.07
N VAL A 345 28.05 -18.45 1.15
CA VAL A 345 28.69 -17.15 1.43
C VAL A 345 27.64 -16.04 1.43
N ILE A 346 27.64 -15.21 2.46
CA ILE A 346 26.73 -14.08 2.60
C ILE A 346 27.47 -12.83 2.10
N HIS A 347 26.91 -12.17 1.10
CA HIS A 347 27.37 -10.87 0.59
C HIS A 347 26.42 -9.77 1.02
N VAL A 348 26.97 -8.66 1.51
CA VAL A 348 26.20 -7.45 1.83
C VAL A 348 26.73 -6.31 0.97
N PHE A 349 25.83 -5.70 0.19
CA PHE A 349 26.12 -4.58 -0.69
C PHE A 349 25.49 -3.32 -0.11
N TYR A 350 26.19 -2.19 -0.13
CA TYR A 350 25.67 -0.95 0.47
C TYR A 350 26.33 0.29 -0.15
N LEU A 351 25.63 1.41 -0.03
CA LEU A 351 26.14 2.72 -0.43
C LEU A 351 27.03 3.31 0.66
N GLY A 352 28.14 3.92 0.26
CA GLY A 352 29.00 4.71 1.14
C GLY A 352 28.89 6.20 0.87
N PHE A 353 27.99 6.90 1.55
CA PHE A 353 27.84 8.34 1.40
C PHE A 353 28.97 9.10 2.08
N LYS A 354 29.63 10.04 1.34
CA LYS A 354 30.69 10.89 1.90
C LYS A 354 30.25 12.32 2.10
N LYS A 355 29.61 12.93 1.13
CA LYS A 355 29.09 14.29 1.18
C LYS A 355 27.84 14.38 0.31
N TRP A 356 26.98 15.33 0.66
CA TRP A 356 25.77 15.65 -0.08
C TRP A 356 25.80 17.13 -0.46
N LYS A 357 26.39 17.43 -1.63
CA LYS A 357 26.53 18.80 -2.11
C LYS A 357 26.15 18.85 -3.58
N TRP A 358 25.08 19.56 -3.87
CA TRP A 358 24.53 19.71 -5.21
C TRP A 358 24.75 21.13 -5.73
N LYS A 359 24.92 21.26 -7.04
CA LYS A 359 24.93 22.53 -7.78
C LYS A 359 23.81 22.46 -8.82
N GLY A 360 22.67 23.08 -8.49
CA GLY A 360 21.47 22.90 -9.31
C GLY A 360 20.98 21.45 -9.24
N VAL A 361 20.81 20.80 -10.37
CA VAL A 361 20.37 19.40 -10.51
C VAL A 361 21.52 18.38 -10.52
N ASN A 362 22.77 18.82 -10.49
CA ASN A 362 23.93 17.96 -10.59
C ASN A 362 24.68 17.78 -9.26
N PRO A 363 25.12 16.58 -8.89
CA PRO A 363 26.03 16.39 -7.78
C PRO A 363 27.38 17.06 -8.10
N THR A 364 28.01 17.63 -7.09
CA THR A 364 29.38 18.12 -7.23
C THR A 364 30.38 16.96 -7.13
N ASP A 365 31.64 17.18 -7.51
CA ASP A 365 32.72 16.18 -7.35
C ASP A 365 32.92 15.73 -5.89
N GLU A 366 32.41 16.50 -4.93
CA GLU A 366 32.43 16.13 -3.51
C GLU A 366 31.30 15.19 -3.11
N THR A 367 30.18 15.14 -3.89
CA THR A 367 29.05 14.24 -3.63
C THR A 367 29.42 12.84 -4.09
N LYS A 368 29.64 11.94 -3.14
CA LYS A 368 30.02 10.54 -3.38
C LYS A 368 29.03 9.61 -2.70
N SER A 369 28.62 8.60 -3.44
CA SER A 369 27.84 7.48 -2.96
C SER A 369 28.39 6.22 -3.65
N ASP A 370 29.59 5.82 -3.23
CA ASP A 370 30.28 4.67 -3.80
C ASP A 370 29.53 3.38 -3.44
N MET A 371 29.58 2.34 -4.30
CA MET A 371 29.04 1.02 -4.00
C MET A 371 30.11 0.14 -3.36
N TRP A 372 29.79 -0.43 -2.22
CA TRP A 372 30.67 -1.27 -1.42
C TRP A 372 30.07 -2.65 -1.19
N THR A 373 30.93 -3.63 -0.94
CA THR A 373 30.53 -4.97 -0.50
C THR A 373 31.40 -5.45 0.66
N THR A 374 30.85 -6.27 1.51
CA THR A 374 31.55 -7.14 2.48
C THR A 374 30.92 -8.53 2.44
N ARG A 375 31.64 -9.55 2.85
CA ARG A 375 31.17 -10.93 2.80
C ARG A 375 31.54 -11.72 4.03
N SER A 376 30.73 -12.74 4.33
CA SER A 376 30.96 -13.72 5.39
C SER A 376 30.92 -15.13 4.81
N SER A 377 31.90 -15.95 5.11
CA SER A 377 31.97 -17.38 4.77
C SER A 377 31.68 -18.31 5.95
N ASP A 378 31.41 -17.75 7.12
CA ASP A 378 31.16 -18.43 8.39
C ASP A 378 29.77 -18.16 8.97
N ASN A 379 28.78 -18.03 8.06
CA ASN A 379 27.38 -17.84 8.41
C ASN A 379 27.12 -16.57 9.23
N GLY A 380 27.81 -15.47 8.92
CA GLY A 380 27.63 -14.15 9.54
C GLY A 380 28.39 -13.94 10.85
N ALA A 381 29.25 -14.87 11.27
CA ALA A 381 30.02 -14.73 12.50
C ALA A 381 31.16 -13.69 12.33
N THR A 382 31.84 -13.69 11.19
CA THR A 382 32.85 -12.69 10.86
C THR A 382 32.64 -12.15 9.44
N TRP A 383 33.17 -10.95 9.18
CA TRP A 383 33.00 -10.23 7.91
C TRP A 383 34.35 -9.80 7.35
N SER A 384 34.48 -9.87 6.02
CA SER A 384 35.67 -9.36 5.34
C SER A 384 35.78 -7.84 5.47
N GLU A 385 36.98 -7.30 5.27
CA GLU A 385 37.13 -5.86 5.06
C GLU A 385 36.25 -5.40 3.88
N PRO A 386 35.60 -4.22 4.00
CA PRO A 386 34.80 -3.67 2.92
C PRO A 386 35.62 -3.43 1.63
N GLN A 387 35.07 -3.86 0.51
CA GLN A 387 35.60 -3.67 -0.83
C GLN A 387 34.72 -2.71 -1.64
N MET A 388 35.33 -1.70 -2.26
CA MET A 388 34.64 -0.82 -3.19
C MET A 388 34.49 -1.54 -4.54
N ILE A 389 33.26 -1.64 -5.07
CA ILE A 389 32.94 -2.27 -6.35
C ILE A 389 32.55 -1.27 -7.43
N PHE A 390 32.18 -0.05 -7.05
CA PHE A 390 31.98 1.07 -7.96
C PHE A 390 32.27 2.39 -7.24
N LYS A 391 32.93 3.33 -7.95
CA LYS A 391 33.25 4.66 -7.46
C LYS A 391 32.43 5.71 -8.19
N GLY A 392 31.58 6.45 -7.47
CA GLY A 392 30.78 7.51 -8.09
C GLY A 392 29.64 8.00 -7.22
N TYR A 393 28.56 8.41 -7.87
CA TYR A 393 27.28 8.68 -7.21
C TYR A 393 26.27 7.63 -7.69
N THR A 394 25.93 6.70 -6.81
CA THR A 394 25.01 5.59 -7.09
C THR A 394 23.70 5.70 -6.34
N GLY A 395 22.63 5.18 -6.94
CA GLY A 395 21.37 4.86 -6.27
C GLY A 395 21.44 3.49 -5.57
N ALA A 396 20.42 3.16 -4.79
CA ALA A 396 20.34 1.91 -4.04
C ALA A 396 20.37 0.69 -4.97
N SER A 397 21.02 -0.40 -4.51
CA SER A 397 20.91 -1.72 -5.11
C SER A 397 19.70 -2.44 -4.50
N ASN A 398 18.74 -2.85 -5.33
CA ASN A 398 17.55 -3.56 -4.91
C ASN A 398 17.62 -5.05 -5.27
N GLY A 399 18.54 -5.75 -4.64
CA GLY A 399 18.76 -7.17 -4.80
C GLY A 399 19.85 -7.50 -5.79
N ALA A 400 20.85 -8.23 -5.33
CA ALA A 400 21.85 -8.91 -6.13
C ALA A 400 21.41 -10.36 -6.34
N ILE A 401 21.90 -11.00 -7.41
CA ILE A 401 21.66 -12.43 -7.67
C ILE A 401 22.98 -13.19 -7.88
N GLU A 402 22.89 -14.50 -7.68
CA GLU A 402 23.84 -15.48 -8.19
C GLU A 402 23.18 -16.23 -9.34
N THR A 403 23.73 -16.15 -10.54
CA THR A 403 23.25 -16.87 -11.72
C THR A 403 23.54 -18.37 -11.61
N ARG A 404 22.92 -19.21 -12.44
CA ARG A 404 23.20 -20.66 -12.48
C ARG A 404 24.67 -20.97 -12.78
N ASP A 405 25.33 -20.11 -13.56
CA ASP A 405 26.74 -20.23 -13.90
C ASP A 405 27.68 -19.68 -12.82
N GLY A 406 27.13 -19.16 -11.70
CA GLY A 406 27.91 -18.69 -10.56
C GLY A 406 28.33 -17.23 -10.66
N HIS A 407 27.87 -16.47 -11.65
CA HIS A 407 28.12 -15.02 -11.67
C HIS A 407 27.30 -14.33 -10.57
N LEU A 408 27.96 -13.40 -9.86
CA LEU A 408 27.27 -12.48 -8.96
C LEU A 408 26.98 -11.20 -9.72
N ILE A 409 25.72 -10.77 -9.77
CA ILE A 409 25.28 -9.55 -10.47
C ILE A 409 24.70 -8.59 -9.44
N VAL A 410 25.28 -7.40 -9.33
CA VAL A 410 24.84 -6.31 -8.45
C VAL A 410 24.33 -5.17 -9.31
N PRO A 411 23.01 -4.96 -9.42
CA PRO A 411 22.45 -3.88 -10.21
C PRO A 411 22.36 -2.59 -9.39
N TYR A 412 22.62 -1.45 -10.02
CA TYR A 412 22.46 -0.12 -9.43
C TYR A 412 22.29 0.93 -10.53
N SER A 413 21.85 2.13 -10.14
CA SER A 413 21.98 3.32 -11.00
C SER A 413 23.21 4.11 -10.60
N HIS A 414 23.83 4.77 -11.59
CA HIS A 414 24.85 5.78 -11.31
C HIS A 414 24.58 7.07 -12.10
N TYR A 415 25.17 8.16 -11.65
CA TYR A 415 24.93 9.47 -12.23
C TYR A 415 25.98 9.81 -13.29
N VAL A 416 25.51 10.20 -14.48
CA VAL A 416 26.32 10.77 -15.55
C VAL A 416 26.09 12.28 -15.61
N ASN A 417 27.19 13.08 -15.61
CA ASN A 417 27.11 14.53 -15.40
C ASN A 417 26.67 15.34 -16.63
N ASP A 418 26.79 14.80 -17.82
CA ASP A 418 26.40 15.48 -19.05
C ASP A 418 25.54 14.54 -19.91
N PRO A 419 24.24 14.83 -20.02
CA PRO A 419 23.46 16.02 -19.61
C PRO A 419 22.94 16.01 -18.16
N GLY A 420 23.41 15.15 -17.30
CA GLY A 420 22.99 15.07 -15.91
C GLY A 420 21.74 14.23 -15.71
N ARG A 421 21.91 12.88 -15.54
CA ARG A 421 20.85 11.91 -15.29
C ARG A 421 21.40 10.62 -14.70
N LEU A 422 20.49 9.77 -14.24
CA LEU A 422 20.84 8.42 -13.80
C LEU A 422 20.74 7.43 -14.96
N VAL A 423 21.76 6.56 -15.07
CA VAL A 423 21.80 5.40 -15.96
C VAL A 423 21.95 4.14 -15.11
N ASN A 424 21.52 2.99 -15.62
CA ASN A 424 21.76 1.73 -14.91
C ASN A 424 23.07 1.07 -15.37
N GLN A 425 23.68 0.34 -14.45
CA GLN A 425 24.85 -0.47 -14.67
C GLN A 425 24.84 -1.65 -13.70
N THR A 426 25.61 -2.69 -13.98
CA THR A 426 25.84 -3.80 -13.06
C THR A 426 27.32 -3.98 -12.79
N SER A 427 27.66 -4.30 -11.54
CA SER A 427 28.95 -4.90 -11.19
C SER A 427 28.81 -6.41 -11.19
N VAL A 428 29.67 -7.10 -11.94
CA VAL A 428 29.63 -8.55 -12.11
C VAL A 428 30.92 -9.17 -11.58
N SER A 429 30.77 -10.25 -10.82
CA SER A 429 31.89 -11.08 -10.36
C SER A 429 31.72 -12.52 -10.86
N THR A 430 32.77 -13.11 -11.40
CA THR A 430 32.85 -14.51 -11.86
C THR A 430 33.70 -15.39 -10.94
N ASP A 431 34.19 -14.84 -9.83
CA ASP A 431 35.13 -15.49 -8.90
C ASP A 431 34.64 -15.47 -7.43
N GLY A 432 33.31 -15.43 -7.23
CA GLY A 432 32.69 -15.45 -5.90
C GLY A 432 32.89 -14.14 -5.13
N GLY A 433 32.87 -13.00 -5.83
CA GLY A 433 32.94 -11.67 -5.23
C GLY A 433 34.35 -11.21 -4.85
N LYS A 434 35.41 -11.84 -5.39
CA LYS A 434 36.78 -11.40 -5.15
C LYS A 434 37.16 -10.23 -6.04
N THR A 435 36.79 -10.30 -7.32
CA THR A 435 37.00 -9.23 -8.30
C THR A 435 35.70 -8.87 -9.01
N TRP A 436 35.59 -7.64 -9.52
CA TRP A 436 34.37 -7.09 -10.10
C TRP A 436 34.68 -6.39 -11.41
N SER A 437 33.86 -6.63 -12.43
CA SER A 437 33.86 -5.95 -13.72
C SER A 437 32.57 -5.17 -13.88
N LEU A 438 32.61 -4.06 -14.63
CA LEU A 438 31.46 -3.23 -14.90
C LEU A 438 30.81 -3.59 -16.24
N SER A 439 29.50 -3.59 -16.31
CA SER A 439 28.75 -3.73 -17.57
C SER A 439 28.79 -2.43 -18.40
N ASN A 440 28.16 -2.45 -19.58
CA ASN A 440 27.77 -1.22 -20.28
C ASN A 440 26.70 -0.46 -19.50
N ASP A 441 26.61 0.84 -19.77
CA ASP A 441 25.53 1.69 -19.29
C ASP A 441 24.21 1.39 -20.03
N ILE A 442 23.10 1.43 -19.29
CA ILE A 442 21.73 1.34 -19.80
C ILE A 442 21.09 2.70 -19.59
N ASP A 443 20.96 3.45 -20.67
CA ASP A 443 20.49 4.83 -20.70
C ASP A 443 19.11 4.91 -21.34
N ILE A 444 18.15 5.55 -20.67
CA ILE A 444 16.78 5.76 -21.17
C ILE A 444 16.47 7.23 -21.39
N GLY A 445 17.49 8.11 -21.36
CA GLY A 445 17.33 9.56 -21.45
C GLY A 445 16.85 10.20 -20.13
N GLY A 446 16.29 11.39 -20.23
CA GLY A 446 15.92 12.22 -19.07
C GLY A 446 16.98 13.25 -18.72
N ALA A 447 16.69 14.12 -17.77
CA ALA A 447 17.62 15.13 -17.26
C ALA A 447 17.29 15.49 -15.80
N GLY A 448 18.26 15.43 -14.93
CA GLY A 448 18.15 15.79 -13.51
C GLY A 448 18.26 14.59 -12.56
N ASP A 449 18.29 14.91 -11.27
CA ASP A 449 18.20 13.92 -10.21
C ASP A 449 16.81 13.27 -10.20
N HIS A 450 16.75 11.96 -10.04
CA HIS A 450 15.53 11.14 -10.13
C HIS A 450 14.90 11.07 -11.54
N GLU A 451 15.65 11.42 -12.59
CA GLU A 451 15.30 11.17 -13.99
C GLU A 451 16.25 10.14 -14.61
N GLY A 452 15.78 9.46 -15.66
CA GLY A 452 16.51 8.38 -16.31
C GLY A 452 16.22 7.01 -15.71
N ALA A 453 17.20 6.11 -15.84
CA ALA A 453 17.15 4.74 -15.33
C ALA A 453 17.57 4.72 -13.85
N LEU A 454 16.58 4.51 -12.98
CA LEU A 454 16.76 4.52 -11.53
C LEU A 454 16.94 3.08 -11.01
N GLU A 455 17.07 2.92 -9.74
CA GLU A 455 17.30 1.74 -8.91
C GLU A 455 16.64 0.45 -9.47
N PRO A 456 17.40 -0.39 -10.18
CA PRO A 456 16.89 -1.60 -10.81
C PRO A 456 16.88 -2.79 -9.85
N CYS A 457 16.10 -3.83 -10.20
CA CYS A 457 16.28 -5.18 -9.66
C CYS A 457 16.50 -6.18 -10.81
N VAL A 458 17.09 -7.33 -10.51
CA VAL A 458 17.52 -8.31 -11.51
C VAL A 458 17.05 -9.72 -11.14
N ILE A 459 16.75 -10.54 -12.15
CA ILE A 459 16.46 -11.97 -11.98
C ILE A 459 16.96 -12.75 -13.20
N GLU A 460 17.44 -13.98 -12.99
CA GLU A 460 17.74 -14.90 -14.07
C GLU A 460 16.47 -15.65 -14.52
N LEU A 461 16.19 -15.65 -15.82
CA LEU A 461 15.08 -16.34 -16.44
C LEU A 461 15.39 -17.83 -16.70
N LYS A 462 14.35 -18.63 -16.94
CA LYS A 462 14.52 -20.08 -17.23
C LYS A 462 15.34 -20.35 -18.49
N ASP A 463 15.31 -19.44 -19.46
CA ASP A 463 16.06 -19.56 -20.72
C ASP A 463 17.53 -19.13 -20.60
N GLY A 464 17.98 -18.73 -19.42
CA GLY A 464 19.37 -18.35 -19.13
C GLY A 464 19.67 -16.88 -19.30
N ARG A 465 18.71 -16.07 -19.75
CA ARG A 465 18.88 -14.61 -19.79
C ARG A 465 18.72 -14.01 -18.40
N GLU A 466 19.42 -12.94 -18.16
CA GLU A 466 19.16 -12.05 -17.02
C GLU A 466 18.16 -10.95 -17.46
N TRP A 467 17.16 -10.71 -16.63
CA TRP A 467 16.16 -9.68 -16.81
C TRP A 467 16.34 -8.60 -15.75
N LEU A 468 16.63 -7.38 -16.20
CA LEU A 468 16.70 -6.19 -15.38
C LEU A 468 15.40 -5.42 -15.45
N LEU A 469 14.73 -5.24 -14.31
CA LEU A 469 13.53 -4.42 -14.20
C LEU A 469 13.91 -3.06 -13.60
N ILE A 470 13.68 -2.00 -14.36
CA ILE A 470 14.23 -0.66 -14.13
C ILE A 470 13.16 0.28 -13.60
N ARG A 471 13.39 0.87 -12.44
CA ARG A 471 12.57 1.99 -11.94
C ARG A 471 12.73 3.22 -12.83
N THR A 472 11.61 3.91 -13.14
CA THR A 472 11.61 5.16 -13.91
C THR A 472 10.61 6.17 -13.33
N SER A 473 10.64 7.40 -13.81
CA SER A 473 9.60 8.42 -13.59
C SER A 473 8.40 8.28 -14.55
N HIS A 474 8.43 7.35 -15.51
CA HIS A 474 7.49 7.23 -16.63
C HIS A 474 6.20 6.46 -16.29
N LYS A 475 5.90 6.22 -15.01
CA LYS A 475 4.70 5.52 -14.52
C LYS A 475 4.62 4.04 -14.90
N VAL A 476 5.65 3.47 -15.51
CA VAL A 476 5.84 2.06 -15.80
C VAL A 476 7.27 1.69 -15.49
N PHE A 477 7.52 0.41 -15.21
CA PHE A 477 8.88 -0.10 -15.25
C PHE A 477 9.39 -0.18 -16.68
N TRP A 478 10.71 -0.06 -16.86
CA TRP A 478 11.41 -0.43 -18.08
C TRP A 478 12.17 -1.73 -17.86
N GLU A 479 12.62 -2.34 -18.93
CA GLU A 479 13.35 -3.61 -18.87
C GLU A 479 14.51 -3.66 -19.85
N SER A 480 15.53 -4.40 -19.49
CA SER A 480 16.68 -4.75 -20.34
C SER A 480 17.09 -6.20 -20.07
N PHE A 481 17.74 -6.82 -21.04
CA PHE A 481 18.14 -8.23 -20.96
C PHE A 481 19.63 -8.40 -21.23
N SER A 482 20.25 -9.37 -20.54
CA SER A 482 21.61 -9.84 -20.78
C SER A 482 21.57 -11.33 -21.15
N THR A 483 22.55 -11.78 -21.93
CA THR A 483 22.78 -13.18 -22.31
C THR A 483 24.18 -13.66 -21.98
N ASP A 484 24.95 -12.86 -21.27
CA ASP A 484 26.36 -13.11 -20.95
C ASP A 484 26.69 -12.92 -19.46
N GLY A 485 25.70 -13.22 -18.60
CA GLY A 485 25.87 -13.15 -17.15
C GLY A 485 25.93 -11.72 -16.61
N GLY A 486 25.23 -10.77 -17.24
CA GLY A 486 25.11 -9.38 -16.78
C GLY A 486 26.26 -8.47 -17.23
N MET A 487 27.14 -8.93 -18.13
CA MET A 487 28.26 -8.13 -18.64
C MET A 487 27.85 -7.13 -19.71
N THR A 488 26.87 -7.52 -20.56
CA THR A 488 26.28 -6.60 -21.54
C THR A 488 24.76 -6.67 -21.49
N TRP A 489 24.15 -5.50 -21.61
CA TRP A 489 22.71 -5.33 -21.54
C TRP A 489 22.16 -4.74 -22.83
N SER A 490 21.00 -5.21 -23.25
CA SER A 490 20.28 -4.70 -24.42
C SER A 490 19.78 -3.26 -24.18
N GLU A 491 19.37 -2.59 -25.26
CA GLU A 491 18.59 -1.36 -25.16
C GLU A 491 17.35 -1.57 -24.30
N ALA A 492 17.09 -0.64 -23.37
CA ALA A 492 15.95 -0.74 -22.47
C ALA A 492 14.63 -0.36 -23.19
N LYS A 493 13.56 -1.03 -22.79
CA LYS A 493 12.20 -0.81 -23.32
C LYS A 493 11.19 -0.67 -22.20
N ALA A 494 10.12 0.08 -22.43
CA ALA A 494 9.02 0.21 -21.49
C ALA A 494 8.25 -1.11 -21.37
N THR A 495 7.94 -1.52 -20.15
CA THR A 495 7.05 -2.66 -19.85
C THR A 495 5.59 -2.21 -19.78
N THR A 496 4.68 -3.18 -19.64
CA THR A 496 3.26 -2.93 -19.32
C THR A 496 2.99 -2.90 -17.80
N ILE A 497 4.01 -3.07 -16.96
CA ILE A 497 3.88 -3.08 -15.51
C ILE A 497 3.82 -1.64 -15.01
N ASP A 498 2.61 -1.19 -14.63
CA ASP A 498 2.40 0.14 -14.05
C ASP A 498 3.11 0.26 -12.69
N ALA A 499 3.84 1.34 -12.50
CA ALA A 499 4.63 1.58 -11.29
C ALA A 499 4.71 3.08 -10.98
N THR A 500 4.74 3.41 -9.70
CA THR A 500 5.20 4.74 -9.27
C THR A 500 6.73 4.81 -9.39
N SER A 501 7.31 6.01 -9.32
CA SER A 501 8.77 6.15 -9.23
C SER A 501 9.31 5.62 -7.89
N ALA A 502 9.27 4.30 -7.72
CA ALA A 502 9.83 3.53 -6.61
C ALA A 502 10.35 2.19 -7.14
N PRO A 503 11.41 1.63 -6.55
CA PRO A 503 11.92 0.34 -7.00
C PRO A 503 10.92 -0.79 -6.73
N GLY A 504 11.03 -1.87 -7.51
CA GLY A 504 10.45 -3.17 -7.24
C GLY A 504 11.50 -4.16 -6.78
N HIS A 505 11.07 -5.35 -6.38
CA HIS A 505 11.96 -6.47 -6.13
C HIS A 505 11.37 -7.76 -6.68
N LEU A 506 12.19 -8.53 -7.36
CA LEU A 506 11.87 -9.81 -7.98
C LEU A 506 12.51 -10.98 -7.20
N THR A 507 11.80 -12.08 -7.08
CA THR A 507 12.39 -13.36 -6.61
C THR A 507 11.76 -14.53 -7.34
N ARG A 508 12.57 -15.58 -7.59
CA ARG A 508 12.09 -16.85 -8.14
C ARG A 508 11.67 -17.76 -7.00
N LEU A 509 10.49 -18.36 -7.13
CA LEU A 509 9.95 -19.33 -6.19
C LEU A 509 10.42 -20.74 -6.54
N ALA A 510 10.39 -21.63 -5.56
CA ALA A 510 10.73 -23.04 -5.70
C ALA A 510 9.85 -23.76 -6.73
N ASP A 511 8.61 -23.32 -6.93
CA ASP A 511 7.70 -23.83 -7.94
C ASP A 511 7.95 -23.27 -9.35
N GLY A 512 8.93 -22.40 -9.50
CA GLY A 512 9.38 -21.80 -10.75
C GLY A 512 8.66 -20.52 -11.15
N ARG A 513 7.65 -20.04 -10.40
CA ARG A 513 7.04 -18.73 -10.62
C ARG A 513 7.98 -17.61 -10.20
N ILE A 514 7.70 -16.41 -10.69
CA ILE A 514 8.37 -15.18 -10.25
C ILE A 514 7.40 -14.37 -9.39
N ALA A 515 7.85 -13.93 -8.23
CA ALA A 515 7.15 -12.97 -7.40
C ALA A 515 7.72 -11.56 -7.64
N LEU A 516 6.85 -10.57 -7.78
CA LEU A 516 7.16 -9.15 -7.83
C LEU A 516 6.46 -8.42 -6.69
N VAL A 517 7.23 -7.63 -5.95
CA VAL A 517 6.70 -6.72 -4.93
C VAL A 517 7.05 -5.29 -5.31
N TRP A 518 6.05 -4.39 -5.40
CA TRP A 518 6.26 -3.01 -5.88
C TRP A 518 5.11 -2.05 -5.50
N ASN A 519 5.29 -0.77 -5.80
CA ASN A 519 4.26 0.25 -5.68
C ASN A 519 3.60 0.53 -7.04
N ARG A 520 2.32 0.19 -7.22
CA ARG A 520 1.54 0.39 -8.46
C ARG A 520 1.03 1.80 -8.67
N VAL A 521 0.63 2.46 -7.61
CA VAL A 521 -0.10 3.74 -7.70
C VAL A 521 0.82 4.84 -8.17
N ALA A 522 0.60 5.33 -9.39
CA ALA A 522 1.41 6.40 -9.98
C ALA A 522 1.43 7.68 -9.12
N GLY A 523 2.64 8.17 -8.84
CA GLY A 523 2.88 9.40 -8.08
C GLY A 523 2.72 9.29 -6.57
N LYS A 524 2.38 8.09 -6.03
CA LYS A 524 2.24 7.86 -4.57
C LYS A 524 2.82 6.50 -4.20
N ARG A 525 3.63 6.46 -3.15
CA ARG A 525 4.19 5.24 -2.56
C ARG A 525 3.31 4.80 -1.39
N THR A 526 2.01 4.56 -1.64
CA THR A 526 1.03 4.25 -0.59
C THR A 526 0.82 2.77 -0.41
N ASP A 527 0.68 2.04 -1.51
CA ASP A 527 0.24 0.65 -1.50
C ASP A 527 1.37 -0.24 -2.03
N LEU A 528 1.78 -1.20 -1.23
CA LEU A 528 2.77 -2.20 -1.61
C LEU A 528 2.04 -3.43 -2.13
N HIS A 529 2.26 -3.76 -3.39
CA HIS A 529 1.62 -4.86 -4.09
C HIS A 529 2.53 -6.08 -4.18
N LEU A 530 1.93 -7.29 -4.17
CA LEU A 530 2.55 -8.56 -4.51
C LEU A 530 1.78 -9.15 -5.70
N ALA A 531 2.49 -9.62 -6.71
CA ALA A 531 1.93 -10.42 -7.81
C ALA A 531 2.87 -11.57 -8.16
N LEU A 532 2.31 -12.62 -8.79
CA LEU A 532 3.04 -13.78 -9.27
C LEU A 532 2.91 -13.89 -10.78
N SER A 533 3.98 -14.35 -11.44
CA SER A 533 4.03 -14.70 -12.86
C SER A 533 4.47 -16.16 -13.03
N ALA A 534 3.76 -16.91 -13.88
CA ALA A 534 4.10 -18.29 -14.21
C ALA A 534 4.85 -18.42 -15.55
N ASP A 535 4.98 -17.34 -16.30
CA ASP A 535 5.46 -17.30 -17.69
C ASP A 535 6.65 -16.33 -17.91
N GLU A 536 7.52 -16.25 -16.92
CA GLU A 536 8.76 -15.44 -16.96
C GLU A 536 8.48 -13.94 -17.08
N GLY A 537 7.48 -13.43 -16.35
CA GLY A 537 7.16 -12.02 -16.29
C GLY A 537 6.34 -11.47 -17.47
N LYS A 538 5.93 -12.32 -18.42
CA LYS A 538 5.13 -11.90 -19.59
C LYS A 538 3.70 -11.52 -19.17
N THR A 539 3.11 -12.29 -18.27
CA THR A 539 1.81 -12.00 -17.66
C THR A 539 1.87 -12.12 -16.15
N TRP A 540 1.00 -11.38 -15.47
CA TRP A 540 0.93 -11.34 -14.02
C TRP A 540 -0.47 -11.64 -13.52
N MET A 541 -0.55 -12.48 -12.49
CA MET A 541 -1.80 -12.69 -11.75
C MET A 541 -2.27 -11.36 -11.12
N PRO A 542 -3.57 -11.22 -10.80
CA PRO A 542 -4.05 -10.06 -10.06
C PRO A 542 -3.22 -9.81 -8.81
N SER A 543 -2.82 -8.56 -8.58
CA SER A 543 -1.97 -8.22 -7.44
C SER A 543 -2.76 -8.09 -6.14
N MET A 544 -2.17 -8.56 -5.04
CA MET A 544 -2.66 -8.30 -3.69
C MET A 544 -1.86 -7.13 -3.07
N ILE A 545 -2.54 -6.22 -2.38
CA ILE A 545 -1.88 -5.20 -1.58
C ILE A 545 -1.47 -5.83 -0.25
N VAL A 546 -0.18 -5.98 0.02
CA VAL A 546 0.34 -6.60 1.26
C VAL A 546 0.47 -5.60 2.41
N ALA A 547 0.74 -4.34 2.09
CA ALA A 547 0.82 -3.24 3.05
C ALA A 547 0.27 -1.96 2.44
N LYS A 548 -0.46 -1.17 3.25
CA LYS A 548 -1.10 0.08 2.83
C LYS A 548 -0.73 1.19 3.80
N GLY A 549 -0.07 2.22 3.30
CA GLY A 549 0.43 3.35 4.09
C GLY A 549 -0.11 4.71 3.64
N LYS A 550 0.32 5.76 4.32
CA LYS A 550 0.23 7.14 3.85
C LYS A 550 1.20 7.36 2.67
N PRO A 551 1.06 8.43 1.86
CA PRO A 551 2.00 8.71 0.77
C PRO A 551 3.46 8.67 1.25
N GLY A 552 4.28 7.82 0.62
CA GLY A 552 5.65 7.52 1.03
C GLY A 552 5.80 6.46 2.12
N GLY A 553 4.69 5.94 2.69
CA GLY A 553 4.71 5.08 3.88
C GLY A 553 5.16 3.65 3.66
N ALA A 554 4.95 3.03 2.51
CA ALA A 554 5.36 1.65 2.24
C ALA A 554 6.09 1.56 0.90
N THR A 555 7.42 1.39 0.91
CA THR A 555 8.24 1.47 -0.31
C THR A 555 9.59 0.73 -0.14
N TYR A 556 10.39 0.63 -1.20
CA TYR A 556 11.67 -0.08 -1.22
C TYR A 556 11.52 -1.51 -0.71
N PRO A 557 10.73 -2.34 -1.40
CA PRO A 557 10.53 -3.72 -0.99
C PRO A 557 11.76 -4.58 -1.24
N PHE A 558 11.83 -5.65 -0.45
CA PHE A 558 12.71 -6.79 -0.65
C PHE A 558 11.88 -8.06 -0.45
N VAL A 559 11.89 -9.02 -1.37
CA VAL A 559 11.13 -10.26 -1.23
C VAL A 559 12.01 -11.47 -1.46
N ILE A 560 11.89 -12.45 -0.58
CA ILE A 560 12.53 -13.76 -0.74
C ILE A 560 11.56 -14.88 -0.37
N GLU A 561 11.76 -16.05 -0.94
CA GLU A 561 11.12 -17.27 -0.49
C GLU A 561 12.02 -17.96 0.52
N ILE A 562 11.54 -18.12 1.76
CA ILE A 562 12.31 -18.74 2.85
C ILE A 562 12.18 -20.26 2.81
N GLU A 563 10.96 -20.75 2.62
CA GLU A 563 10.63 -22.14 2.41
C GLU A 563 9.66 -22.22 1.22
N PRO A 564 9.57 -23.34 0.52
CA PRO A 564 8.64 -23.45 -0.61
C PRO A 564 7.23 -22.99 -0.25
N GLY A 565 6.76 -21.96 -0.92
CA GLY A 565 5.45 -21.37 -0.71
C GLY A 565 5.35 -20.37 0.46
N GLU A 566 6.45 -19.99 1.10
CA GLU A 566 6.45 -19.01 2.19
C GLU A 566 7.32 -17.80 1.83
N LEU A 567 6.70 -16.65 1.57
CA LEU A 567 7.36 -15.41 1.21
C LEU A 567 7.59 -14.53 2.43
N TRP A 568 8.79 -13.96 2.51
CA TRP A 568 9.10 -12.87 3.44
C TRP A 568 9.35 -11.60 2.64
N ILE A 569 8.72 -10.50 3.09
CA ILE A 569 8.75 -9.20 2.44
C ILE A 569 9.26 -8.17 3.44
N GLY A 570 10.42 -7.58 3.17
CA GLY A 570 10.91 -6.39 3.85
C GLY A 570 10.49 -5.13 3.09
N TYR A 571 10.22 -4.02 3.78
CA TYR A 571 9.97 -2.72 3.15
C TYR A 571 10.27 -1.57 4.11
N HIS A 572 10.50 -0.38 3.55
CA HIS A 572 10.63 0.84 4.35
C HIS A 572 9.26 1.43 4.66
N ASN A 573 9.05 1.74 5.92
CA ASN A 573 7.97 2.63 6.37
C ASN A 573 8.55 4.03 6.61
N VAL A 574 8.06 5.02 5.86
CA VAL A 574 8.60 6.40 5.88
C VAL A 574 7.51 7.38 6.30
N PRO A 575 7.18 7.48 7.60
CA PRO A 575 5.99 8.19 8.09
C PRO A 575 6.02 9.71 7.91
N LYS A 576 7.20 10.34 7.93
CA LYS A 576 7.38 11.81 7.84
C LYS A 576 8.59 12.17 6.96
N GLY A 577 8.58 11.67 5.71
CA GLY A 577 9.74 11.83 4.84
C GLY A 577 10.93 10.95 5.29
N TRP A 578 12.03 11.03 4.59
CA TRP A 578 13.20 10.16 4.77
C TRP A 578 13.98 10.37 6.09
N ASN A 579 13.55 11.31 6.95
CA ASN A 579 14.25 11.59 8.20
C ASN A 579 14.07 10.51 9.28
N PHE A 580 13.04 9.65 9.15
CA PHE A 580 12.73 8.63 10.15
C PHE A 580 12.22 7.33 9.51
N PRO A 581 12.99 6.72 8.59
CA PRO A 581 12.59 5.45 8.00
C PRO A 581 12.68 4.33 9.04
N ARG A 582 11.74 3.36 8.92
CA ARG A 582 11.76 2.12 9.69
C ARG A 582 11.66 0.93 8.75
N ALA A 583 12.41 -0.11 9.00
CA ALA A 583 12.26 -1.38 8.30
C ALA A 583 11.12 -2.17 8.90
N HIS A 584 10.24 -2.68 8.04
CA HIS A 584 9.17 -3.61 8.40
C HIS A 584 9.36 -4.93 7.66
N HIS A 585 8.91 -6.01 8.27
CA HIS A 585 9.02 -7.35 7.70
C HIS A 585 7.68 -8.06 7.81
N LEU A 586 7.24 -8.66 6.71
CA LEU A 586 6.01 -9.42 6.61
C LEU A 586 6.29 -10.84 6.14
N ARG A 587 5.43 -11.76 6.56
CA ARG A 587 5.38 -13.12 6.06
C ARG A 587 4.02 -13.38 5.43
N VAL A 588 3.98 -14.03 4.26
CA VAL A 588 2.75 -14.41 3.56
C VAL A 588 2.92 -15.74 2.84
N SER A 589 1.94 -16.63 2.98
CA SER A 589 1.90 -17.89 2.25
C SER A 589 1.43 -17.68 0.82
N VAL A 590 2.09 -18.32 -0.13
CA VAL A 590 1.70 -18.32 -1.55
C VAL A 590 0.33 -18.94 -1.76
N SER A 591 -0.03 -19.99 -0.98
CA SER A 591 -1.36 -20.59 -1.05
C SER A 591 -2.45 -19.61 -0.61
N SER A 592 -2.26 -18.90 0.49
CA SER A 592 -3.18 -17.85 0.95
C SER A 592 -3.30 -16.70 -0.06
N PHE A 593 -2.20 -16.32 -0.73
CA PHE A 593 -2.22 -15.37 -1.83
C PHE A 593 -3.09 -15.90 -2.99
N MET A 594 -2.87 -17.13 -3.43
CA MET A 594 -3.60 -17.76 -4.55
C MET A 594 -5.11 -17.85 -4.26
N GLU A 595 -5.50 -18.23 -3.06
CA GLU A 595 -6.91 -18.25 -2.64
C GLU A 595 -7.56 -16.87 -2.65
N ASN A 596 -6.80 -15.81 -2.34
CA ASN A 596 -7.31 -14.44 -2.30
C ASN A 596 -7.48 -13.84 -3.71
N VAL A 597 -6.57 -14.12 -4.65
CA VAL A 597 -6.63 -13.54 -6.01
C VAL A 597 -7.44 -14.41 -6.99
N GLY A 598 -7.74 -15.66 -6.66
CA GLY A 598 -8.61 -16.55 -7.42
C GLY A 598 -10.11 -16.38 -7.10
N ARG A 599 -10.43 -15.53 -6.14
CA ARG A 599 -11.80 -15.14 -5.76
C ARG A 599 -12.09 -13.71 -6.24
#